data_70d756c11c5bf3ed21499f582a064fdf
#
_entry.id   70d756c11c5bf3ed21499f582a064fdf
#
_cell.length_a   1.000
_cell.length_b   1.000
_cell.length_c   1.000
_cell.angle_alpha   90.00
_cell.angle_beta   90.00
_cell.angle_gamma   90.00
#
_symmetry.space_group_name_H-M   'P 1'
#
loop_
_entity.id
_entity.type
_entity.pdbx_description
1 polymer ?
#
loop_
_entity_poly.entity_id
_entity_poly.type
_entity_poly.pdbx_seq_one_letter_code
_entity_poly.pdbx_strand_id
1 'polypeptide(L)' 'MITNILYAVRDKTTGKLVSDLTSKHKKYWEQYNACRQAIQNSFRYREERDRLEIFAFELVEVNHS' A
#
# COMPACT_ATOMS: atom_id res chain seq x y z
N MET A 1 -18.31 6.93 14.80
CA MET A 1 -17.13 7.58 14.19
C MET A 1 -16.63 6.72 13.04
N ILE A 2 -16.52 7.30 11.87
CA ILE A 2 -16.01 6.58 10.71
C ILE A 2 -14.52 6.84 10.60
N THR A 3 -13.74 5.80 10.76
CA THR A 3 -12.30 5.91 10.60
C THR A 3 -11.95 5.45 9.19
N ASN A 4 -11.37 6.35 8.42
CA ASN A 4 -10.88 6.03 7.09
C ASN A 4 -9.44 5.57 7.19
N ILE A 5 -9.24 4.27 7.00
CA ILE A 5 -7.90 3.69 7.01
C ILE A 5 -7.56 3.25 5.60
N LEU A 6 -6.38 3.63 5.15
CA LEU A 6 -5.82 3.17 3.89
C LEU A 6 -4.58 2.33 4.16
N TYR A 7 -4.37 1.38 3.30
CA TYR A 7 -3.19 0.52 3.34
C TYR A 7 -2.28 0.85 2.16
N ALA A 8 -1.01 0.79 2.40
CA ALA A 8 0.00 1.01 1.36
C ALA A 8 1.15 0.04 1.55
N VAL A 9 1.94 -0.12 0.51
CA VAL A 9 3.10 -0.99 0.52
C VAL A 9 4.34 -0.12 0.47
N ARG A 10 5.30 -0.43 1.32
CA ARG A 10 6.58 0.26 1.37
C ARG A 10 7.71 -0.74 1.19
N ASP A 11 8.72 -0.35 0.43
CA ASP A 11 9.96 -1.10 0.32
C ASP A 11 10.81 -0.81 1.54
N LYS A 12 11.10 -1.82 2.33
CA LYS A 12 11.90 -1.68 3.56
C LYS A 12 13.32 -1.18 3.28
N THR A 13 13.84 -1.52 2.10
CA THR A 13 15.21 -1.16 1.74
C THR A 13 15.35 0.31 1.42
N THR A 14 14.38 0.87 0.70
CA THR A 14 14.44 2.26 0.26
C THR A 14 13.61 3.20 1.13
N GLY A 15 12.65 2.66 1.88
CA GLY A 15 11.71 3.45 2.66
C GLY A 15 10.66 4.16 1.85
N LYS A 16 10.58 3.87 0.55
CA LYS A 16 9.64 4.53 -0.35
C LYS A 16 8.40 3.70 -0.61
N LEU A 17 7.30 4.40 -0.89
CA LEU A 17 6.06 3.74 -1.28
C LEU A 17 6.23 3.04 -2.62
N VAL A 18 5.65 1.84 -2.70
CA VAL A 18 5.65 1.06 -3.92
C VAL A 18 4.36 1.37 -4.68
N SER A 19 4.50 1.81 -5.93
CA SER A 19 3.37 2.17 -6.78
C SER A 19 3.26 1.33 -8.04
N ASP A 20 4.08 0.33 -8.19
CA ASP A 20 4.14 -0.47 -9.42
C ASP A 20 3.78 -1.94 -9.20
N LEU A 21 3.01 -2.23 -8.15
CA LEU A 21 2.48 -3.57 -7.92
C LEU A 21 1.45 -3.97 -8.97
N THR A 22 0.71 -3.00 -9.48
CA THR A 22 -0.30 -3.24 -10.50
C THR A 22 -0.02 -2.40 -11.72
N SER A 23 -0.60 -2.80 -12.85
CA SER A 23 -0.46 -2.06 -14.10
C SER A 23 -1.07 -0.66 -14.03
N LYS A 24 -1.94 -0.43 -13.07
CA LYS A 24 -2.59 0.87 -12.88
C LYS A 24 -1.83 1.78 -11.92
N HIS A 25 -0.68 1.36 -11.44
CA HIS A 25 0.15 2.12 -10.49
C HIS A 25 -0.59 2.53 -9.23
N LYS A 26 -1.41 1.63 -8.71
CA LYS A 26 -2.19 1.89 -7.51
C LYS A 26 -1.27 1.94 -6.29
N LYS A 27 -1.40 2.97 -5.47
CA LYS A 27 -0.59 3.17 -4.27
C LYS A 27 -1.31 2.82 -2.98
N TYR A 28 -2.64 2.90 -2.97
CA TYR A 28 -3.43 2.77 -1.75
C TYR A 28 -4.55 1.77 -1.94
N TRP A 29 -4.87 1.07 -0.87
CA TRP A 29 -5.96 0.10 -0.83
C TRP A 29 -6.82 0.36 0.39
N GLU A 30 -8.12 0.21 0.23
CA GLU A 30 -9.07 0.40 1.32
C GLU A 30 -9.16 -0.82 2.22
N GLN A 31 -8.75 -1.98 1.72
CA GLN A 31 -8.82 -3.23 2.46
C GLN A 31 -7.45 -3.89 2.52
N TYR A 32 -7.12 -4.40 3.71
CA TYR A 32 -5.85 -5.09 3.92
C TYR A 32 -5.69 -6.28 2.98
N ASN A 33 -6.73 -7.10 2.83
CA ASN A 33 -6.64 -8.28 1.99
C ASN A 33 -6.40 -7.93 0.52
N ALA A 34 -6.97 -6.86 0.04
CA ALA A 34 -6.75 -6.41 -1.33
C ALA A 34 -5.29 -6.00 -1.55
N CYS A 35 -4.72 -5.30 -0.58
CA CYS A 35 -3.32 -4.90 -0.62
C CYS A 35 -2.40 -6.12 -0.62
N ARG A 36 -2.67 -7.07 0.26
CA ARG A 36 -1.90 -8.30 0.34
C ARG A 36 -1.96 -9.10 -0.96
N GLN A 37 -3.14 -9.20 -1.55
CA GLN A 37 -3.33 -9.89 -2.83
C GLN A 37 -2.53 -9.22 -3.95
N ALA A 38 -2.49 -7.89 -3.95
CA ALA A 38 -1.72 -7.17 -4.95
C ALA A 38 -0.23 -7.54 -4.87
N ILE A 39 0.30 -7.67 -3.66
CA ILE A 39 1.69 -8.10 -3.48
C ILE A 39 1.89 -9.51 -4.01
N GLN A 40 1.00 -10.43 -3.67
CA GLN A 40 1.12 -11.82 -4.06
C GLN A 40 1.01 -12.01 -5.57
N ASN A 41 0.22 -11.17 -6.24
CA ASN A 41 0.00 -11.27 -7.68
C ASN A 41 0.99 -10.45 -8.49
N SER A 42 1.89 -9.71 -7.85
CA SER A 42 2.86 -8.89 -8.55
C SER A 42 4.01 -9.73 -9.09
N PHE A 43 4.18 -9.73 -10.40
CA PHE A 43 5.33 -10.41 -11.02
C PHE A 43 6.64 -9.70 -10.70
N ARG A 44 6.60 -8.37 -10.64
CA ARG A 44 7.79 -7.57 -10.43
C ARG A 44 8.50 -7.88 -9.11
N TYR A 45 7.71 -8.18 -8.07
CA TYR A 45 8.24 -8.41 -6.73
C TYR A 45 8.14 -9.87 -6.30
N ARG A 46 8.00 -10.77 -7.27
CA ARG A 46 7.80 -12.20 -6.99
C ARG A 46 8.88 -12.80 -6.10
N GLU A 47 10.14 -12.42 -6.32
CA GLU A 47 11.27 -12.93 -5.56
C GLU A 47 11.73 -11.98 -4.46
N GLU A 48 11.10 -10.80 -4.36
CA GLU A 48 11.50 -9.75 -3.45
C GLU A 48 10.41 -9.36 -2.46
N ARG A 49 9.44 -10.24 -2.26
CA ARG A 49 8.31 -9.93 -1.38
C ARG A 49 8.73 -9.63 0.06
N ASP A 50 9.84 -10.22 0.50
CA ASP A 50 10.34 -9.99 1.84
C ASP A 50 10.78 -8.55 2.10
N ARG A 51 11.05 -7.81 1.03
CA ARG A 51 11.39 -6.40 1.12
C ARG A 51 10.18 -5.50 1.26
N LEU A 52 8.99 -6.04 1.02
CA LEU A 52 7.76 -5.26 1.03
C LEU A 52 7.06 -5.41 2.36
N GLU A 53 6.52 -4.30 2.86
CA GLU A 53 5.70 -4.32 4.06
C GLU A 53 4.42 -3.54 3.81
N ILE A 54 3.33 -4.02 4.40
CA ILE A 54 2.05 -3.33 4.37
C ILE A 54 1.94 -2.52 5.63
N PHE A 55 1.58 -1.25 5.50
CA PHE A 55 1.29 -0.42 6.64
C PHE A 55 -0.03 0.29 6.44
N ALA A 56 -0.67 0.62 7.53
CA ALA A 56 -1.93 1.33 7.54
C ALA A 56 -1.72 2.75 8.04
N PHE A 57 -2.48 3.67 7.48
CA PHE A 57 -2.51 5.02 8.00
C PHE A 57 -3.94 5.55 8.00
N GLU A 58 -4.18 6.42 8.94
CA GLU A 58 -5.49 7.02 9.13
C GLU A 58 -5.57 8.34 8.38
N LEU A 59 -6.65 8.51 7.62
CA LEU A 59 -6.91 9.77 6.94
C LEU A 59 -7.57 10.73 7.92
N VAL A 60 -6.99 11.91 8.06
CA VAL A 60 -7.53 12.97 8.90
C VAL A 60 -7.98 14.09 7.99
N GLU A 61 -9.25 14.46 8.12
CA GLU A 61 -9.78 15.59 7.39
C GLU A 61 -9.21 16.87 7.99
N VAL A 62 -8.60 17.69 7.14
CA VAL A 62 -8.10 19.00 7.51
C VAL A 62 -8.97 20.04 6.81
N ASN A 63 -9.64 20.85 7.59
CA ASN A 63 -10.50 21.88 7.06
C ASN A 63 -9.71 23.18 6.87
N HIS A 64 -9.50 23.55 5.63
CA HIS A 64 -8.86 24.81 5.27
C HIS A 64 -9.93 25.83 4.94
N SER A 65 -10.08 26.79 5.80
CA SER A 65 -11.03 27.89 5.59
C SER A 65 -10.34 29.13 5.04
#